data_24027dd1c02128bb8abe12dd636ae0c2
#
_entry.id   24027dd1c02128bb8abe12dd636ae0c2
#
_cell.length_a   1.000
_cell.length_b   1.000
_cell.length_c   1.000
_cell.angle_alpha   90.00
_cell.angle_beta   90.00
_cell.angle_gamma   90.00
#
_symmetry.space_group_name_H-M   'P 1'
#
loop_
_entity.id
_entity.type
_entity.pdbx_description
1 polymer ?
#
loop_
_entity_poly.entity_id
_entity_poly.type
_entity_poly.pdbx_seq_one_letter_code
_entity_poly.pdbx_strand_id
1 'polypeptide(L)'
;MPAARDTTKSKVADATPGNGDGNGDGPRRSSLVQERSRRTRQELVNAAVKLWTERGFEHGVENTTVEEIARAAGVTKGTFYFHFAHKEDVLLEMSLTTSDAVSDVARRAAEHGASIDDIVLQAFTEMARRTERLPRAAIARTIREFYKYPTRARELSMTRRVWPELLGEAQERGELPAEIDAADLSDMMNALMITAVEGWVHGAHDALAPELAYRMRVLLAGVRAVHDS
;
A
#
# COMPACT_ATOMS: atom_id res chain seq x y z
N MET A 1 -24.68 75.05 0.01
CA MET A 1 -24.88 75.78 -1.28
C MET A 1 -23.54 75.93 -1.97
N PRO A 2 -23.44 75.96 -3.31
CA PRO A 2 -24.26 75.30 -4.35
C PRO A 2 -23.44 74.30 -5.18
N ALA A 3 -24.08 73.43 -5.79
CA ALA A 3 -24.70 73.27 -7.14
C ALA A 3 -23.74 72.62 -8.15
N ALA A 4 -24.00 71.45 -8.55
CA ALA A 4 -24.76 70.96 -9.74
C ALA A 4 -24.08 71.22 -11.10
N ARG A 5 -23.95 70.11 -11.88
CA ARG A 5 -24.29 69.85 -13.26
C ARG A 5 -23.43 68.70 -13.80
N ASP A 6 -23.95 67.52 -14.03
CA ASP A 6 -24.76 67.06 -15.19
C ASP A 6 -24.01 67.22 -16.52
N THR A 7 -23.67 66.09 -17.13
CA THR A 7 -23.91 65.82 -18.55
C THR A 7 -23.60 64.37 -18.93
N THR A 8 -24.61 63.67 -19.26
CA THR A 8 -24.77 62.51 -20.14
C THR A 8 -23.85 62.47 -21.37
N LYS A 9 -23.24 61.32 -21.67
CA LYS A 9 -23.23 60.78 -23.04
C LYS A 9 -23.04 59.28 -23.09
N SER A 10 -24.06 58.64 -23.56
CA SER A 10 -24.16 57.30 -24.12
C SER A 10 -23.12 57.06 -25.23
N LYS A 11 -22.46 55.87 -25.21
CA LYS A 11 -22.00 55.24 -26.44
C LYS A 11 -22.08 53.72 -26.28
N VAL A 12 -23.08 53.19 -26.93
CA VAL A 12 -23.22 51.77 -27.27
C VAL A 12 -22.18 51.44 -28.33
N ALA A 13 -21.42 50.35 -28.13
CA ALA A 13 -20.82 49.55 -29.20
C ALA A 13 -20.21 48.26 -28.61
N ASP A 14 -20.84 47.25 -28.97
CA ASP A 14 -20.36 46.09 -29.71
C ASP A 14 -19.80 44.92 -28.84
N ALA A 15 -20.67 43.92 -28.71
CA ALA A 15 -20.38 42.62 -28.14
C ALA A 15 -19.74 41.75 -29.22
N THR A 16 -18.46 41.41 -29.02
CA THR A 16 -17.83 40.27 -29.68
C THR A 16 -17.77 39.10 -28.69
N PRO A 17 -18.33 37.93 -29.01
CA PRO A 17 -18.19 36.76 -28.15
C PRO A 17 -16.78 36.22 -28.29
N GLY A 18 -15.95 36.44 -27.27
CA GLY A 18 -14.65 35.79 -27.11
C GLY A 18 -14.85 34.30 -26.88
N ASN A 19 -14.32 33.54 -27.79
CA ASN A 19 -14.20 32.08 -27.81
C ASN A 19 -13.44 31.62 -26.57
N GLY A 20 -14.13 31.15 -25.56
CA GLY A 20 -13.54 30.58 -24.36
C GLY A 20 -13.19 29.11 -24.63
N ASP A 21 -12.04 28.87 -25.28
CA ASP A 21 -11.41 27.54 -25.26
C ASP A 21 -10.93 27.26 -23.84
N GLY A 22 -11.87 26.77 -23.02
CA GLY A 22 -11.61 26.26 -21.67
C GLY A 22 -10.80 24.99 -21.74
N ASN A 23 -9.55 25.16 -21.49
CA ASN A 23 -8.45 24.20 -21.39
C ASN A 23 -8.80 22.95 -20.54
N GLY A 24 -9.23 21.87 -21.20
CA GLY A 24 -9.51 20.55 -20.61
C GLY A 24 -8.23 19.72 -20.31
N ASP A 25 -7.06 20.34 -20.14
CA ASP A 25 -5.77 19.64 -20.07
C ASP A 25 -5.20 19.46 -18.64
N GLY A 26 -5.86 20.02 -17.62
CA GLY A 26 -5.40 19.96 -16.22
C GLY A 26 -5.37 18.55 -15.61
N PRO A 27 -6.45 17.76 -15.65
CA PRO A 27 -6.50 16.42 -15.05
C PRO A 27 -5.59 15.41 -15.76
N ARG A 28 -5.44 15.46 -17.08
CA ARG A 28 -4.64 14.52 -17.88
C ARG A 28 -3.14 14.70 -17.68
N ARG A 29 -2.63 15.91 -17.54
CA ARG A 29 -1.21 16.18 -17.28
C ARG A 29 -0.79 15.73 -15.89
N SER A 30 -1.61 15.96 -14.88
CA SER A 30 -1.31 15.53 -13.50
C SER A 30 -1.32 14.00 -13.39
N SER A 31 -2.23 13.29 -14.04
CA SER A 31 -2.27 11.83 -14.06
C SER A 31 -1.06 11.22 -14.76
N LEU A 32 -0.63 11.79 -15.88
CA LEU A 32 0.59 11.36 -16.60
C LEU A 32 1.87 11.59 -15.79
N VAL A 33 1.96 12.69 -15.05
CA VAL A 33 3.08 12.97 -14.15
C VAL A 33 3.11 11.97 -13.00
N GLN A 34 1.96 11.67 -12.40
CA GLN A 34 1.84 10.68 -11.33
C GLN A 34 2.20 9.27 -11.83
N GLU A 35 1.74 8.89 -13.02
CA GLU A 35 2.04 7.60 -13.61
C GLU A 35 3.53 7.43 -13.90
N ARG A 36 4.17 8.45 -14.47
CA ARG A 36 5.64 8.47 -14.68
C ARG A 36 6.39 8.36 -13.35
N SER A 37 5.96 9.09 -12.33
CA SER A 37 6.56 9.04 -11.01
C SER A 37 6.44 7.63 -10.40
N ARG A 38 5.28 6.98 -10.47
CA ARG A 38 5.07 5.60 -10.02
C ARG A 38 5.96 4.62 -10.78
N ARG A 39 6.05 4.77 -12.10
CA ARG A 39 6.89 3.91 -12.93
C ARG A 39 8.36 4.03 -12.56
N THR A 40 8.89 5.24 -12.44
CA THR A 40 10.28 5.48 -12.02
C THR A 40 10.55 4.91 -10.63
N ARG A 41 9.60 5.07 -9.70
CA ARG A 41 9.68 4.48 -8.36
C ARG A 41 9.78 2.96 -8.43
N GLN A 42 8.97 2.30 -9.26
CA GLN A 42 9.01 0.85 -9.45
C GLN A 42 10.31 0.38 -10.14
N GLU A 43 10.83 1.13 -11.10
CA GLU A 43 12.11 0.85 -11.76
C GLU A 43 13.27 0.90 -10.76
N LEU A 44 13.26 1.84 -9.82
CA LEU A 44 14.24 1.93 -8.72
C LEU A 44 14.13 0.72 -7.77
N VAL A 45 12.93 0.31 -7.41
CA VAL A 45 12.69 -0.91 -6.59
C VAL A 45 13.25 -2.15 -7.29
N ASN A 46 12.91 -2.34 -8.56
CA ASN A 46 13.35 -3.49 -9.34
C ASN A 46 14.88 -3.54 -9.47
N ALA A 47 15.51 -2.39 -9.73
CA ALA A 47 16.98 -2.26 -9.82
C ALA A 47 17.66 -2.59 -8.51
N ALA A 48 17.16 -2.07 -7.39
CA ALA A 48 17.71 -2.36 -6.06
C ALA A 48 17.60 -3.85 -5.70
N VAL A 49 16.40 -4.43 -5.86
CA VAL A 49 16.16 -5.85 -5.59
C VAL A 49 17.07 -6.75 -6.41
N LYS A 50 17.24 -6.44 -7.69
CA LYS A 50 18.15 -7.18 -8.58
C LYS A 50 19.58 -7.15 -8.05
N LEU A 51 20.13 -5.96 -7.78
CA LEU A 51 21.48 -5.79 -7.27
C LEU A 51 21.70 -6.49 -5.92
N TRP A 52 20.72 -6.40 -5.01
CA TRP A 52 20.79 -7.04 -3.71
C TRP A 52 20.72 -8.58 -3.81
N THR A 53 19.91 -9.10 -4.73
CA THR A 53 19.84 -10.54 -5.00
C THR A 53 21.15 -11.07 -5.58
N GLU A 54 21.74 -10.38 -6.54
CA GLU A 54 23.02 -10.74 -7.16
C GLU A 54 24.19 -10.73 -6.18
N ARG A 55 24.15 -9.88 -5.16
CA ARG A 55 25.19 -9.74 -4.12
C ARG A 55 24.95 -10.59 -2.87
N GLY A 56 23.90 -11.42 -2.87
CA GLY A 56 23.40 -12.08 -1.66
C GLY A 56 22.67 -11.08 -0.77
N PHE A 57 21.36 -11.24 -0.63
CA PHE A 57 20.47 -10.21 -0.07
C PHE A 57 20.86 -9.76 1.35
N GLU A 58 21.48 -10.63 2.13
CA GLU A 58 21.90 -10.33 3.52
C GLU A 58 22.93 -9.18 3.59
N HIS A 59 23.90 -9.19 2.69
CA HIS A 59 24.94 -8.17 2.59
C HIS A 59 24.75 -7.21 1.41
N GLY A 60 23.88 -7.57 0.49
CA GLY A 60 23.63 -6.82 -0.74
C GLY A 60 23.13 -5.41 -0.47
N VAL A 61 22.27 -5.25 0.54
CA VAL A 61 21.74 -3.94 0.94
C VAL A 61 22.83 -3.01 1.43
N GLU A 62 23.72 -3.49 2.32
CA GLU A 62 24.86 -2.69 2.81
C GLU A 62 25.84 -2.35 1.69
N ASN A 63 26.19 -3.34 0.87
CA ASN A 63 27.24 -3.24 -0.16
C ASN A 63 26.77 -2.63 -1.48
N THR A 64 25.54 -2.11 -1.54
CA THR A 64 25.02 -1.40 -2.72
C THR A 64 24.86 0.08 -2.42
N THR A 65 25.39 0.93 -3.27
CA THR A 65 25.25 2.39 -3.17
C THR A 65 23.99 2.88 -3.89
N VAL A 66 23.52 4.07 -3.51
CA VAL A 66 22.39 4.74 -4.19
C VAL A 66 22.74 5.03 -5.65
N GLU A 67 24.00 5.36 -5.93
CA GLU A 67 24.51 5.60 -7.27
C GLU A 67 24.39 4.36 -8.17
N GLU A 68 24.67 3.18 -7.64
CA GLU A 68 24.55 1.94 -8.39
C GLU A 68 23.08 1.62 -8.68
N ILE A 69 22.18 1.81 -7.70
CA ILE A 69 20.73 1.62 -7.88
C ILE A 69 20.21 2.58 -8.94
N ALA A 70 20.51 3.88 -8.83
CA ALA A 70 20.06 4.89 -9.77
C ALA A 70 20.57 4.60 -11.20
N ARG A 71 21.85 4.23 -11.34
CA ARG A 71 22.45 3.84 -12.64
C ARG A 71 21.75 2.61 -13.23
N ALA A 72 21.48 1.60 -12.41
CA ALA A 72 20.80 0.38 -12.85
C ALA A 72 19.36 0.64 -13.28
N ALA A 73 18.68 1.62 -12.65
CA ALA A 73 17.34 2.07 -13.01
C ALA A 73 17.32 3.10 -14.17
N GLY A 74 18.49 3.51 -14.70
CA GLY A 74 18.58 4.49 -15.78
C GLY A 74 18.23 5.93 -15.38
N VAL A 75 18.37 6.28 -14.10
CA VAL A 75 18.04 7.60 -13.55
C VAL A 75 19.22 8.24 -12.81
N THR A 76 19.07 9.50 -12.41
CA THR A 76 20.08 10.20 -11.61
C THR A 76 19.97 9.87 -10.12
N LYS A 77 21.07 10.07 -9.38
CA LYS A 77 21.07 10.02 -7.90
C LYS A 77 20.03 10.97 -7.28
N GLY A 78 19.87 12.17 -7.86
CA GLY A 78 18.85 13.13 -7.43
C GLY A 78 17.42 12.59 -7.60
N THR A 79 17.17 11.84 -8.69
CA THR A 79 15.89 11.17 -8.92
C THR A 79 15.63 10.09 -7.86
N PHE A 80 16.66 9.34 -7.43
CA PHE A 80 16.51 8.40 -6.34
C PHE A 80 16.04 9.10 -5.06
N TYR A 81 16.74 10.17 -4.64
CA TYR A 81 16.40 10.89 -3.41
C TYR A 81 15.08 11.66 -3.47
N PHE A 82 14.59 11.95 -4.67
CA PHE A 82 13.21 12.44 -4.85
C PHE A 82 12.16 11.39 -4.43
N HIS A 83 12.45 10.11 -4.65
CA HIS A 83 11.52 9.00 -4.34
C HIS A 83 11.75 8.35 -2.98
N PHE A 84 13.01 8.26 -2.51
CA PHE A 84 13.41 7.53 -1.31
C PHE A 84 14.43 8.34 -0.53
N ALA A 85 14.19 8.58 0.76
CA ALA A 85 15.15 9.27 1.63
C ALA A 85 16.40 8.41 1.88
N HIS A 86 16.20 7.08 2.00
CA HIS A 86 17.25 6.11 2.25
C HIS A 86 17.07 4.90 1.32
N LYS A 87 18.16 4.16 1.05
CA LYS A 87 18.10 2.95 0.22
C LYS A 87 17.25 1.83 0.87
N GLU A 88 17.22 1.79 2.17
CA GLU A 88 16.41 0.86 2.96
C GLU A 88 14.90 1.10 2.79
N ASP A 89 14.48 2.31 2.40
CA ASP A 89 13.08 2.63 2.11
C ASP A 89 12.52 1.80 0.95
N VAL A 90 13.39 1.32 0.07
CA VAL A 90 13.01 0.42 -1.02
C VAL A 90 12.49 -0.91 -0.49
N LEU A 91 13.01 -1.42 0.64
CA LEU A 91 12.48 -2.65 1.28
C LEU A 91 11.04 -2.46 1.76
N LEU A 92 10.75 -1.28 2.32
CA LEU A 92 9.40 -0.93 2.77
C LEU A 92 8.45 -0.79 1.57
N GLU A 93 8.93 -0.24 0.46
CA GLU A 93 8.16 -0.11 -0.77
C GLU A 93 7.75 -1.46 -1.38
N MET A 94 8.64 -2.47 -1.29
CA MET A 94 8.28 -3.84 -1.70
C MET A 94 7.08 -4.38 -0.91
N SER A 95 7.01 -4.07 0.38
CA SER A 95 5.89 -4.47 1.24
C SER A 95 4.61 -3.72 0.87
N LEU A 96 4.70 -2.42 0.53
CA LEU A 96 3.55 -1.62 0.08
C LEU A 96 2.94 -2.18 -1.21
N THR A 97 3.77 -2.53 -2.19
CA THR A 97 3.29 -3.12 -3.45
C THR A 97 2.54 -4.44 -3.20
N THR A 98 3.02 -5.25 -2.26
CA THR A 98 2.31 -6.46 -1.85
C THR A 98 1.01 -6.12 -1.15
N SER A 99 1.03 -5.16 -0.23
CA SER A 99 -0.12 -4.67 0.53
C SER A 99 -1.26 -4.17 -0.37
N ASP A 100 -0.93 -3.36 -1.37
CA ASP A 100 -1.91 -2.81 -2.32
C ASP A 100 -2.59 -3.93 -3.12
N ALA A 101 -1.80 -4.88 -3.65
CA ALA A 101 -2.35 -6.00 -4.42
C ALA A 101 -3.23 -6.93 -3.58
N VAL A 102 -2.89 -7.14 -2.31
CA VAL A 102 -3.70 -7.96 -1.39
C VAL A 102 -4.98 -7.23 -1.01
N SER A 103 -4.91 -5.91 -0.78
CA SER A 103 -6.09 -5.06 -0.55
C SER A 103 -7.05 -5.10 -1.74
N ASP A 104 -6.53 -5.09 -2.97
CA ASP A 104 -7.34 -5.20 -4.18
C ASP A 104 -8.03 -6.58 -4.31
N VAL A 105 -7.36 -7.66 -3.88
CA VAL A 105 -7.99 -9.00 -3.82
C VAL A 105 -9.13 -9.00 -2.81
N ALA A 106 -8.89 -8.47 -1.60
CA ALA A 106 -9.90 -8.41 -0.55
C ALA A 106 -11.14 -7.59 -0.97
N ARG A 107 -10.95 -6.40 -1.53
CA ARG A 107 -12.06 -5.57 -2.02
C ARG A 107 -12.86 -6.26 -3.12
N ARG A 108 -12.18 -6.82 -4.13
CA ARG A 108 -12.88 -7.54 -5.21
C ARG A 108 -13.70 -8.71 -4.68
N ALA A 109 -13.19 -9.47 -3.73
CA ALA A 109 -13.95 -10.56 -3.11
C ALA A 109 -15.20 -10.02 -2.38
N ALA A 110 -15.07 -8.92 -1.65
CA ALA A 110 -16.19 -8.26 -0.98
C ALA A 110 -17.23 -7.73 -1.98
N GLU A 111 -16.82 -7.07 -3.05
CA GLU A 111 -17.69 -6.58 -4.13
C GLU A 111 -18.49 -7.71 -4.80
N HIS A 112 -17.97 -8.93 -4.81
CA HIS A 112 -18.65 -10.12 -5.32
C HIS A 112 -19.48 -10.87 -4.26
N GLY A 113 -19.64 -10.29 -3.06
CA GLY A 113 -20.48 -10.85 -2.00
C GLY A 113 -19.88 -12.06 -1.28
N ALA A 114 -18.55 -12.19 -1.29
CA ALA A 114 -17.88 -13.26 -0.55
C ALA A 114 -18.05 -13.07 0.97
N SER A 115 -18.08 -14.17 1.73
CA SER A 115 -18.05 -14.15 3.19
C SER A 115 -16.73 -13.56 3.70
N ILE A 116 -16.72 -13.04 4.94
CA ILE A 116 -15.48 -12.51 5.53
C ILE A 116 -14.39 -13.59 5.62
N ASP A 117 -14.75 -14.85 5.85
CA ASP A 117 -13.82 -15.97 5.87
C ASP A 117 -13.15 -16.16 4.50
N ASP A 118 -13.92 -16.10 3.42
CA ASP A 118 -13.41 -16.24 2.05
C ASP A 118 -12.54 -15.04 1.63
N ILE A 119 -12.95 -13.82 2.00
CA ILE A 119 -12.19 -12.60 1.76
C ILE A 119 -10.82 -12.70 2.43
N VAL A 120 -10.80 -13.05 3.71
CA VAL A 120 -9.58 -13.21 4.50
C VAL A 120 -8.68 -14.30 3.91
N LEU A 121 -9.27 -15.48 3.60
CA LEU A 121 -8.51 -16.60 3.05
C LEU A 121 -7.89 -16.26 1.69
N GLN A 122 -8.64 -15.65 0.77
CA GLN A 122 -8.13 -15.24 -0.54
C GLN A 122 -7.01 -14.21 -0.41
N ALA A 123 -7.19 -13.19 0.39
CA ALA A 123 -6.23 -12.11 0.61
C ALA A 123 -4.91 -12.64 1.21
N PHE A 124 -4.99 -13.44 2.28
CA PHE A 124 -3.79 -13.98 2.92
C PHE A 124 -3.10 -15.07 2.10
N THR A 125 -3.84 -15.82 1.27
CA THR A 125 -3.24 -16.74 0.30
C THR A 125 -2.46 -15.96 -0.77
N GLU A 126 -3.00 -14.85 -1.29
CA GLU A 126 -2.28 -14.00 -2.25
C GLU A 126 -1.06 -13.35 -1.60
N MET A 127 -1.16 -12.92 -0.35
CA MET A 127 -0.02 -12.38 0.40
C MET A 127 1.09 -13.42 0.54
N ALA A 128 0.76 -14.64 0.96
CA ALA A 128 1.72 -15.74 1.06
C ALA A 128 2.41 -16.01 -0.29
N ARG A 129 1.62 -16.17 -1.35
CA ARG A 129 2.11 -16.42 -2.69
C ARG A 129 3.09 -15.36 -3.20
N ARG A 130 2.85 -14.08 -2.87
CA ARG A 130 3.77 -12.99 -3.23
C ARG A 130 5.03 -12.99 -2.37
N THR A 131 4.88 -13.25 -1.08
CA THR A 131 5.99 -13.31 -0.12
C THR A 131 6.93 -14.47 -0.47
N GLU A 132 6.40 -15.65 -0.78
CA GLU A 132 7.18 -16.85 -1.12
C GLU A 132 7.96 -16.74 -2.44
N ARG A 133 7.62 -15.78 -3.31
CA ARG A 133 8.40 -15.48 -4.53
C ARG A 133 9.69 -14.72 -4.25
N LEU A 134 9.80 -14.12 -3.08
CA LEU A 134 10.99 -13.38 -2.69
C LEU A 134 11.95 -14.25 -1.89
N PRO A 135 13.25 -14.01 -1.98
CA PRO A 135 14.21 -14.72 -1.14
C PRO A 135 13.89 -14.52 0.35
N ARG A 136 13.97 -15.58 1.15
CA ARG A 136 13.74 -15.50 2.61
C ARG A 136 14.61 -14.43 3.28
N ALA A 137 15.87 -14.27 2.82
CA ALA A 137 16.78 -13.24 3.31
C ALA A 137 16.24 -11.80 3.03
N ALA A 138 15.55 -11.59 1.92
CA ALA A 138 14.90 -10.31 1.61
C ALA A 138 13.80 -10.00 2.62
N ILE A 139 12.94 -10.99 2.89
CA ILE A 139 11.83 -10.83 3.85
C ILE A 139 12.37 -10.64 5.27
N ALA A 140 13.36 -11.43 5.69
CA ALA A 140 14.05 -11.26 6.99
C ALA A 140 14.59 -9.83 7.15
N ARG A 141 15.22 -9.30 6.10
CA ARG A 141 15.74 -7.92 6.11
C ARG A 141 14.63 -6.89 6.22
N THR A 142 13.54 -7.06 5.47
CA THR A 142 12.36 -6.17 5.51
C THR A 142 11.75 -6.17 6.92
N ILE A 143 11.57 -7.32 7.54
CA ILE A 143 11.06 -7.43 8.91
C ILE A 143 11.97 -6.67 9.90
N ARG A 144 13.31 -6.82 9.78
CA ARG A 144 14.25 -6.06 10.62
C ARG A 144 14.11 -4.55 10.46
N GLU A 145 13.87 -4.06 9.24
CA GLU A 145 13.64 -2.62 9.02
C GLU A 145 12.30 -2.17 9.63
N PHE A 146 11.26 -2.98 9.60
CA PHE A 146 10.01 -2.69 10.29
C PHE A 146 10.18 -2.55 11.80
N TYR A 147 10.98 -3.41 12.43
CA TYR A 147 11.26 -3.30 13.87
C TYR A 147 12.08 -2.06 14.24
N LYS A 148 12.93 -1.57 13.36
CA LYS A 148 13.66 -0.30 13.58
C LYS A 148 12.75 0.92 13.57
N TYR A 149 11.68 0.88 12.77
CA TYR A 149 10.78 2.00 12.54
C TYR A 149 9.30 1.59 12.77
N PRO A 150 8.90 1.25 14.01
CA PRO A 150 7.59 0.66 14.28
C PRO A 150 6.41 1.57 13.89
N THR A 151 6.53 2.89 14.05
CA THR A 151 5.49 3.84 13.64
C THR A 151 5.26 3.77 12.13
N ARG A 152 6.34 3.78 11.35
CA ARG A 152 6.29 3.70 9.89
C ARG A 152 5.77 2.33 9.42
N ALA A 153 6.20 1.26 10.07
CA ALA A 153 5.70 -0.09 9.82
C ALA A 153 4.18 -0.17 10.01
N ARG A 154 3.67 0.49 11.05
CA ARG A 154 2.24 0.55 11.37
C ARG A 154 1.44 1.33 10.32
N GLU A 155 1.98 2.44 9.81
CA GLU A 155 1.38 3.23 8.72
C GLU A 155 1.33 2.46 7.39
N LEU A 156 2.32 1.60 7.16
CA LEU A 156 2.45 0.79 5.94
C LEU A 156 1.73 -0.56 6.06
N SER A 157 1.22 -0.91 7.24
CA SER A 157 0.55 -2.19 7.47
C SER A 157 -0.67 -2.35 6.56
N MET A 158 -0.69 -3.44 5.82
CA MET A 158 -1.79 -3.88 4.98
C MET A 158 -3.10 -3.94 5.78
N THR A 159 -3.04 -4.47 6.99
CA THR A 159 -4.19 -4.71 7.82
C THR A 159 -4.88 -3.41 8.26
N ARG A 160 -4.18 -2.30 8.38
CA ARG A 160 -4.77 -1.02 8.79
C ARG A 160 -5.41 -0.22 7.65
N ARG A 161 -5.22 -0.61 6.40
CA ARG A 161 -5.70 0.16 5.24
C ARG A 161 -7.10 -0.25 4.77
N VAL A 162 -7.39 -1.54 4.76
CA VAL A 162 -8.65 -2.06 4.21
C VAL A 162 -9.44 -2.90 5.22
N TRP A 163 -8.74 -3.56 6.15
CA TRP A 163 -9.39 -4.52 7.04
C TRP A 163 -10.40 -3.93 8.01
N PRO A 164 -10.17 -2.76 8.66
CA PRO A 164 -11.20 -2.20 9.55
C PRO A 164 -12.54 -1.96 8.85
N GLU A 165 -12.51 -1.51 7.59
CA GLU A 165 -13.71 -1.31 6.77
C GLU A 165 -14.41 -2.65 6.46
N LEU A 166 -13.68 -3.63 5.90
CA LEU A 166 -14.23 -4.95 5.55
C LEU A 166 -14.75 -5.73 6.76
N LEU A 167 -14.07 -5.63 7.91
CA LEU A 167 -14.50 -6.26 9.14
C LEU A 167 -15.76 -5.59 9.71
N GLY A 168 -15.85 -4.24 9.64
CA GLY A 168 -17.05 -3.50 10.01
C GLY A 168 -18.25 -3.86 9.14
N GLU A 169 -18.08 -3.95 7.83
CA GLU A 169 -19.13 -4.44 6.92
C GLU A 169 -19.55 -5.88 7.24
N ALA A 170 -18.61 -6.75 7.63
CA ALA A 170 -18.93 -8.11 8.05
C ALA A 170 -19.72 -8.14 9.36
N GLN A 171 -19.45 -7.22 10.29
CA GLN A 171 -20.26 -7.03 11.50
C GLN A 171 -21.67 -6.56 11.16
N GLU A 172 -21.84 -5.61 10.24
CA GLU A 172 -23.17 -5.18 9.76
C GLU A 172 -23.96 -6.30 9.10
N ARG A 173 -23.29 -7.27 8.45
CA ARG A 173 -23.91 -8.45 7.86
C ARG A 173 -24.15 -9.58 8.87
N GLY A 174 -23.76 -9.42 10.14
CA GLY A 174 -23.89 -10.44 11.18
C GLY A 174 -22.92 -11.63 11.04
N GLU A 175 -21.85 -11.50 10.24
CA GLU A 175 -20.82 -12.53 10.08
C GLU A 175 -19.79 -12.52 11.23
N LEU A 176 -19.64 -11.37 11.89
CA LEU A 176 -18.78 -11.15 13.05
C LEU A 176 -19.54 -10.42 14.17
N PRO A 177 -19.17 -10.65 15.44
CA PRO A 177 -19.75 -9.93 16.58
C PRO A 177 -19.47 -8.42 16.50
N ALA A 178 -20.50 -7.60 16.76
CA ALA A 178 -20.40 -6.15 16.72
C ALA A 178 -19.61 -5.55 17.91
N GLU A 179 -19.45 -6.30 19.00
CA GLU A 179 -18.78 -5.88 20.23
C GLU A 179 -17.26 -5.83 20.12
N ILE A 180 -16.70 -6.49 19.10
CA ILE A 180 -15.25 -6.54 18.86
C ILE A 180 -14.86 -5.36 17.99
N ASP A 181 -13.91 -4.55 18.47
CA ASP A 181 -13.40 -3.46 17.67
C ASP A 181 -12.68 -3.97 16.40
N ALA A 182 -13.16 -3.52 15.24
CA ALA A 182 -12.64 -3.95 13.95
C ALA A 182 -11.16 -3.56 13.74
N ALA A 183 -10.69 -2.47 14.36
CA ALA A 183 -9.30 -2.07 14.30
C ALA A 183 -8.42 -2.97 15.17
N ASP A 184 -8.89 -3.35 16.36
CA ASP A 184 -8.19 -4.30 17.23
C ASP A 184 -8.11 -5.69 16.56
N LEU A 185 -9.18 -6.16 15.95
CA LEU A 185 -9.18 -7.43 15.20
C LEU A 185 -8.19 -7.37 14.01
N SER A 186 -8.17 -6.25 13.31
CA SER A 186 -7.18 -6.01 12.23
C SER A 186 -5.74 -6.05 12.76
N ASP A 187 -5.48 -5.50 13.93
CA ASP A 187 -4.15 -5.54 14.56
C ASP A 187 -3.77 -6.98 15.01
N MET A 188 -4.73 -7.78 15.50
CA MET A 188 -4.52 -9.21 15.79
C MET A 188 -4.18 -10.00 14.52
N MET A 189 -4.90 -9.76 13.42
CA MET A 189 -4.59 -10.36 12.11
C MET A 189 -3.17 -10.02 11.66
N ASN A 190 -2.75 -8.77 11.83
CA ASN A 190 -1.40 -8.33 11.49
C ASN A 190 -0.33 -9.02 12.35
N ALA A 191 -0.54 -9.15 13.64
CA ALA A 191 0.40 -9.82 14.55
C ALA A 191 0.57 -11.31 14.18
N LEU A 192 -0.53 -11.99 13.90
CA LEU A 192 -0.50 -13.40 13.45
C LEU A 192 0.19 -13.56 12.10
N MET A 193 -0.02 -12.62 11.18
CA MET A 193 0.65 -12.58 9.89
C MET A 193 2.16 -12.43 10.05
N ILE A 194 2.62 -11.43 10.81
CA ILE A 194 4.05 -11.17 11.02
C ILE A 194 4.74 -12.40 11.61
N THR A 195 4.17 -13.00 12.66
CA THR A 195 4.75 -14.18 13.31
C THR A 195 4.75 -15.43 12.42
N ALA A 196 3.76 -15.56 11.50
CA ALA A 196 3.76 -16.62 10.50
C ALA A 196 4.90 -16.42 9.48
N VAL A 197 5.06 -15.19 8.98
CA VAL A 197 6.15 -14.85 8.04
C VAL A 197 7.51 -15.05 8.67
N GLU A 198 7.71 -14.65 9.94
CA GLU A 198 8.95 -14.90 10.70
C GLU A 198 9.23 -16.39 10.82
N GLY A 199 8.22 -17.19 11.20
CA GLY A 199 8.34 -18.64 11.28
C GLY A 199 8.76 -19.26 9.94
N TRP A 200 8.16 -18.83 8.85
CA TRP A 200 8.53 -19.28 7.51
C TRP A 200 9.95 -18.85 7.12
N VAL A 201 10.37 -17.62 7.41
CA VAL A 201 11.73 -17.13 7.16
C VAL A 201 12.77 -17.98 7.87
N HIS A 202 12.49 -18.38 9.12
CA HIS A 202 13.40 -19.18 9.95
C HIS A 202 13.23 -20.70 9.78
N GLY A 203 12.38 -21.15 8.84
CA GLY A 203 12.23 -22.56 8.51
C GLY A 203 11.34 -23.36 9.48
N ALA A 204 10.53 -22.67 10.31
CA ALA A 204 9.54 -23.34 11.16
C ALA A 204 8.36 -23.90 10.35
N HIS A 205 8.15 -23.38 9.15
CA HIS A 205 7.12 -23.84 8.21
C HIS A 205 7.70 -23.92 6.80
N ASP A 206 7.32 -24.95 6.06
CA ASP A 206 7.75 -25.14 4.66
C ASP A 206 7.00 -24.20 3.72
N ALA A 207 5.71 -24.00 3.96
CA ALA A 207 4.82 -23.15 3.17
C ALA A 207 4.07 -22.15 4.06
N LEU A 208 3.98 -20.90 3.58
CA LEU A 208 3.36 -19.81 4.31
C LEU A 208 1.82 -19.80 4.17
N ALA A 209 1.30 -20.15 2.98
CA ALA A 209 -0.14 -20.07 2.71
C ALA A 209 -1.00 -20.95 3.64
N PRO A 210 -0.70 -22.24 3.87
CA PRO A 210 -1.49 -23.06 4.79
C PRO A 210 -1.40 -22.58 6.24
N GLU A 211 -0.24 -22.08 6.67
CA GLU A 211 -0.04 -21.55 8.00
C GLU A 211 -0.88 -20.30 8.25
N LEU A 212 -0.90 -19.36 7.31
CA LEU A 212 -1.73 -18.17 7.40
C LEU A 212 -3.22 -18.50 7.38
N ALA A 213 -3.63 -19.40 6.47
CA ALA A 213 -5.01 -19.85 6.39
C ALA A 213 -5.48 -20.51 7.71
N TYR A 214 -4.62 -21.28 8.34
CA TYR A 214 -4.91 -21.88 9.65
C TYR A 214 -5.06 -20.81 10.73
N ARG A 215 -4.10 -19.90 10.87
CA ARG A 215 -4.13 -18.85 11.90
C ARG A 215 -5.35 -17.94 11.77
N MET A 216 -5.69 -17.53 10.55
CA MET A 216 -6.84 -16.66 10.31
C MET A 216 -8.16 -17.38 10.65
N ARG A 217 -8.30 -18.66 10.30
CA ARG A 217 -9.48 -19.46 10.68
C ARG A 217 -9.60 -19.61 12.19
N VAL A 218 -8.50 -19.88 12.89
CA VAL A 218 -8.50 -19.98 14.36
C VAL A 218 -8.90 -18.65 14.99
N LEU A 219 -8.37 -17.53 14.50
CA LEU A 219 -8.75 -16.21 15.00
C LEU A 219 -10.24 -15.93 14.81
N LEU A 220 -10.76 -16.08 13.58
CA LEU A 220 -12.17 -15.79 13.27
C LEU A 220 -13.13 -16.72 14.01
N ALA A 221 -12.78 -17.99 14.16
CA ALA A 221 -13.58 -18.94 14.96
C ALA A 221 -13.58 -18.55 16.45
N GLY A 222 -12.41 -18.17 17.00
CA GLY A 222 -12.29 -17.71 18.39
C GLY A 222 -13.08 -16.43 18.66
N VAL A 223 -13.07 -15.48 17.74
CA VAL A 223 -13.86 -14.25 17.81
C VAL A 223 -15.35 -14.53 17.92
N ARG A 224 -15.88 -15.45 17.12
CA ARG A 224 -17.30 -15.86 17.19
C ARG A 224 -17.64 -16.59 18.48
N ALA A 225 -16.76 -17.49 18.95
CA ALA A 225 -16.98 -18.25 20.17
C ALA A 225 -17.00 -17.39 21.45
N VAL A 226 -16.27 -16.26 21.47
CA VAL A 226 -16.30 -15.32 22.62
C VAL A 226 -17.66 -14.63 22.71
N HIS A 227 -18.32 -14.37 21.60
CA HIS A 227 -19.66 -13.75 21.55
C HIS A 227 -20.75 -14.70 22.08
N ASP A 228 -20.63 -16.00 21.83
CA ASP A 228 -21.61 -17.02 22.21
C ASP A 228 -21.50 -17.46 23.70
N SER A 229 -20.57 -16.86 24.46
CA SER A 229 -20.28 -17.24 25.87
C SER A 229 -20.82 -16.23 26.86
#